data_5685acc3659be0736fbf6f061afff802
#
_entry.id   5685acc3659be0736fbf6f061afff802
#
_cell.length_a   1.000
_cell.length_b   1.000
_cell.length_c   1.000
_cell.angle_alpha   90.00
_cell.angle_beta   90.00
_cell.angle_gamma   90.00
#
_symmetry.space_group_name_H-M   'P 1'
#
loop_
_entity.id
_entity.type
_entity.pdbx_description
1 polymer ?
#
loop_
_entity_poly.entity_id
_entity_poly.type
_entity_poly.pdbx_seq_one_letter_code
_entity_poly.pdbx_strand_id
1 'polypeptide(L)'
;MTRLTPLKRLGLALATAGALSLAACGQAPSDTAKQAAEQAGEAAKDAATATGQAALAPAVQPVLDLLTKSEGDIKAGNLSGAVAAMGGFKAVWDKAAPVIQPLAGDKWPMINTSANLVISTFDKGATPDAGAAGSAISGLIGPLSGLLGK
;
A
#
# COMPACT_ATOMS: atom_id res chain seq x y z
N MET A 1 33.93 34.41 -5.28
CA MET A 1 33.77 33.85 -6.64
C MET A 1 32.47 33.08 -6.67
N THR A 2 31.44 33.73 -7.15
CA THR A 2 30.03 33.32 -7.16
C THR A 2 29.74 32.53 -8.42
N ARG A 3 29.27 31.28 -8.31
CA ARG A 3 28.73 30.57 -9.47
C ARG A 3 27.24 30.32 -9.26
N LEU A 4 26.46 31.17 -9.94
CA LEU A 4 25.02 30.95 -10.15
C LEU A 4 24.85 29.81 -11.17
N THR A 5 24.04 28.80 -10.83
CA THR A 5 23.52 27.81 -11.77
C THR A 5 22.08 28.19 -12.15
N PRO A 6 21.71 28.15 -13.44
CA PRO A 6 20.40 28.60 -13.90
C PRO A 6 19.31 27.56 -13.68
N LEU A 7 18.15 28.01 -13.18
CA LEU A 7 16.91 27.29 -13.13
C LEU A 7 16.49 26.84 -14.54
N LYS A 8 16.45 25.55 -14.78
CA LYS A 8 15.72 24.97 -15.91
C LYS A 8 14.23 24.96 -15.58
N ARG A 9 13.50 25.83 -16.23
CA ARG A 9 12.04 25.86 -16.26
C ARG A 9 11.55 24.61 -16.99
N LEU A 10 10.96 23.66 -16.26
CA LEU A 10 10.22 22.55 -16.87
C LEU A 10 8.81 23.06 -17.20
N GLY A 11 8.52 23.12 -18.49
CA GLY A 11 7.24 23.57 -19.01
C GLY A 11 6.12 22.60 -18.67
N LEU A 12 5.07 23.16 -18.10
CA LEU A 12 3.79 22.53 -17.85
C LEU A 12 3.02 22.44 -19.19
N ALA A 13 3.01 21.28 -19.82
CA ALA A 13 2.17 21.02 -20.98
C ALA A 13 0.78 20.58 -20.49
N LEU A 14 -0.17 21.51 -20.39
CA LEU A 14 -1.60 21.22 -20.31
C LEU A 14 -2.06 20.77 -21.70
N ALA A 15 -2.26 19.47 -21.88
CA ALA A 15 -3.00 18.94 -23.03
C ALA A 15 -4.47 18.82 -22.66
N THR A 16 -5.23 19.88 -22.85
CA THR A 16 -6.69 19.84 -22.89
C THR A 16 -7.13 19.30 -24.25
N ALA A 17 -7.45 18.03 -24.33
CA ALA A 17 -8.16 17.46 -25.47
C ALA A 17 -9.63 17.27 -25.11
N GLY A 18 -10.39 18.36 -25.18
CA GLY A 18 -11.85 18.31 -25.28
C GLY A 18 -12.24 18.05 -26.74
N ALA A 19 -12.83 16.93 -27.01
CA ALA A 19 -13.57 16.70 -28.23
C ALA A 19 -14.82 15.87 -27.95
N LEU A 20 -15.89 16.54 -27.52
CA LEU A 20 -17.24 16.01 -27.69
C LEU A 20 -17.65 16.21 -29.16
N SER A 21 -17.59 15.15 -29.92
CA SER A 21 -18.28 15.09 -31.21
C SER A 21 -19.41 14.08 -31.09
N LEU A 22 -20.61 14.58 -30.76
CA LEU A 22 -21.84 13.87 -31.05
C LEU A 22 -22.09 14.00 -32.56
N ALA A 23 -21.87 12.92 -33.29
CA ALA A 23 -22.42 12.73 -34.59
C ALA A 23 -23.20 11.42 -34.58
N ALA A 24 -24.54 11.57 -34.58
CA ALA A 24 -25.46 10.49 -34.84
C ALA A 24 -25.28 10.02 -36.28
N CYS A 25 -25.17 8.71 -36.48
CA CYS A 25 -25.88 7.91 -37.50
C CYS A 25 -25.28 6.52 -37.55
N GLY A 26 -26.06 5.56 -37.14
CA GLY A 26 -26.21 4.20 -37.66
C GLY A 26 -25.01 3.51 -38.33
N GLN A 27 -23.95 3.20 -37.55
CA GLN A 27 -22.99 2.17 -37.93
C GLN A 27 -22.66 1.35 -36.69
N ALA A 28 -22.68 0.04 -36.84
CA ALA A 28 -22.26 -0.87 -35.79
C ALA A 28 -20.86 -0.46 -35.30
N PRO A 29 -20.59 -0.47 -33.97
CA PRO A 29 -19.29 -0.08 -33.46
C PRO A 29 -18.23 -1.00 -34.04
N SER A 30 -17.36 -0.41 -34.87
CA SER A 30 -16.20 -1.10 -35.41
C SER A 30 -15.32 -1.61 -34.25
N ASP A 31 -14.69 -2.76 -34.42
CA ASP A 31 -13.85 -3.42 -33.40
C ASP A 31 -12.79 -2.48 -32.86
N THR A 32 -12.35 -1.50 -33.62
CA THR A 32 -11.42 -0.44 -33.18
C THR A 32 -12.02 0.45 -32.08
N ALA A 33 -13.34 0.72 -32.10
CA ALA A 33 -13.95 1.51 -31.02
C ALA A 33 -14.10 0.72 -29.71
N LYS A 34 -14.29 -0.60 -29.81
CA LYS A 34 -14.33 -1.51 -28.67
C LYS A 34 -12.93 -1.62 -28.03
N GLN A 35 -11.89 -1.81 -28.83
CA GLN A 35 -10.51 -1.86 -28.36
C GLN A 35 -10.07 -0.55 -27.68
N ALA A 36 -10.45 0.60 -28.22
CA ALA A 36 -10.16 1.89 -27.61
C ALA A 36 -10.89 2.09 -26.27
N ALA A 37 -12.13 1.58 -26.16
CA ALA A 37 -12.88 1.64 -24.90
C ALA A 37 -12.31 0.69 -23.84
N GLU A 38 -11.85 -0.50 -24.23
CA GLU A 38 -11.20 -1.46 -23.34
C GLU A 38 -9.84 -0.92 -22.82
N GLN A 39 -9.01 -0.38 -23.70
CA GLN A 39 -7.72 0.23 -23.33
C GLN A 39 -7.90 1.44 -22.42
N ALA A 40 -8.91 2.28 -22.67
CA ALA A 40 -9.23 3.40 -21.79
C ALA A 40 -9.73 2.92 -20.40
N GLY A 41 -10.46 1.81 -20.36
CA GLY A 41 -10.92 1.19 -19.12
C GLY A 41 -9.79 0.60 -18.30
N GLU A 42 -8.82 -0.04 -18.94
CA GLU A 42 -7.63 -0.59 -18.27
C GLU A 42 -6.71 0.52 -17.76
N ALA A 43 -6.42 1.53 -18.55
CA ALA A 43 -5.63 2.68 -18.15
C ALA A 43 -6.26 3.45 -16.97
N ALA A 44 -7.59 3.54 -16.92
CA ALA A 44 -8.29 4.15 -15.79
C ALA A 44 -8.21 3.30 -14.51
N LYS A 45 -8.26 1.98 -14.64
CA LYS A 45 -8.06 1.05 -13.51
C LYS A 45 -6.63 1.13 -12.97
N ASP A 46 -5.63 1.15 -13.83
CA ASP A 46 -4.22 1.26 -13.44
C ASP A 46 -3.94 2.60 -12.76
N ALA A 47 -4.49 3.70 -13.27
CA ALA A 47 -4.38 5.02 -12.66
C ALA A 47 -5.08 5.08 -11.28
N ALA A 48 -6.27 4.49 -11.15
CA ALA A 48 -6.99 4.40 -9.88
C ALA A 48 -6.24 3.54 -8.86
N THR A 49 -5.65 2.43 -9.29
CA THR A 49 -4.83 1.56 -8.47
C THR A 49 -3.55 2.27 -8.00
N ALA A 50 -2.85 2.95 -8.90
CA ALA A 50 -1.65 3.72 -8.57
C ALA A 50 -1.94 4.86 -7.58
N THR A 51 -3.08 5.55 -7.74
CA THR A 51 -3.52 6.60 -6.81
C THR A 51 -3.87 6.02 -5.44
N GLY A 52 -4.55 4.87 -5.40
CA GLY A 52 -4.86 4.15 -4.17
C GLY A 52 -3.61 3.68 -3.43
N GLN A 53 -2.64 3.12 -4.15
CA GLN A 53 -1.35 2.70 -3.59
C GLN A 53 -0.53 3.88 -3.05
N ALA A 54 -0.52 5.02 -3.75
CA ALA A 54 0.15 6.23 -3.28
C ALA A 54 -0.48 6.78 -1.98
N ALA A 55 -1.80 6.68 -1.84
CA ALA A 55 -2.51 7.06 -0.62
C ALA A 55 -2.26 6.07 0.54
N LEU A 56 -2.07 4.78 0.24
CA LEU A 56 -1.78 3.74 1.23
C LEU A 56 -0.35 3.79 1.78
N ALA A 57 0.62 4.16 0.94
CA ALA A 57 2.03 4.09 1.29
C ALA A 57 2.37 4.77 2.63
N PRO A 58 1.94 6.02 2.92
CA PRO A 58 2.27 6.69 4.18
C PRO A 58 1.63 6.02 5.42
N ALA A 59 0.54 5.29 5.25
CA ALA A 59 -0.11 4.55 6.35
C ALA A 59 0.50 3.15 6.54
N VAL A 60 0.82 2.47 5.44
CA VAL A 60 1.31 1.07 5.45
C VAL A 60 2.81 1.01 5.74
N GLN A 61 3.60 1.96 5.23
CA GLN A 61 5.06 1.93 5.34
C GLN A 61 5.55 1.87 6.80
N PRO A 62 5.06 2.71 7.74
CA PRO A 62 5.50 2.63 9.13
C PRO A 62 5.18 1.29 9.79
N VAL A 63 4.06 0.65 9.40
CA VAL A 63 3.67 -0.67 9.88
C VAL A 63 4.65 -1.73 9.34
N LEU A 64 4.94 -1.69 8.03
CA LEU A 64 5.89 -2.62 7.40
C LEU A 64 7.30 -2.48 7.95
N ASP A 65 7.78 -1.25 8.18
CA ASP A 65 9.12 -1.00 8.72
C ASP A 65 9.26 -1.61 10.12
N LEU A 66 8.23 -1.45 10.95
CA LEU A 66 8.21 -2.02 12.30
C LEU A 66 8.18 -3.55 12.27
N LEU A 67 7.35 -4.14 11.41
CA LEU A 67 7.26 -5.58 11.23
C LEU A 67 8.56 -6.18 10.69
N THR A 68 9.14 -5.58 9.66
CA THR A 68 10.40 -6.04 9.04
C THR A 68 11.57 -5.96 10.02
N LYS A 69 11.65 -4.88 10.80
CA LYS A 69 12.66 -4.75 11.86
C LYS A 69 12.51 -5.86 12.89
N SER A 70 11.30 -6.09 13.37
CA SER A 70 11.02 -7.12 14.38
C SER A 70 11.27 -8.53 13.84
N GLU A 71 10.97 -8.80 12.58
CA GLU A 71 11.30 -10.06 11.90
C GLU A 71 12.83 -10.27 11.85
N GLY A 72 13.58 -9.22 11.54
CA GLY A 72 15.04 -9.24 11.54
C GLY A 72 15.60 -9.54 12.93
N ASP A 73 15.07 -8.91 13.98
CA ASP A 73 15.46 -9.15 15.36
C ASP A 73 15.18 -10.61 15.78
N ILE A 74 14.03 -11.19 15.39
CA ILE A 74 13.71 -12.61 15.67
C ILE A 74 14.68 -13.55 14.95
N LYS A 75 14.97 -13.29 13.67
CA LYS A 75 15.91 -14.10 12.87
C LYS A 75 17.34 -14.04 13.43
N ALA A 76 17.71 -12.92 14.06
CA ALA A 76 18.99 -12.74 14.76
C ALA A 76 19.02 -13.35 16.17
N GLY A 77 17.92 -13.95 16.63
CA GLY A 77 17.79 -14.48 17.99
C GLY A 77 17.57 -13.41 19.06
N ASN A 78 17.35 -12.16 18.66
CA ASN A 78 17.10 -11.03 19.56
C ASN A 78 15.60 -10.84 19.82
N LEU A 79 14.98 -11.80 20.48
CA LEU A 79 13.54 -11.77 20.74
C LEU A 79 13.14 -10.60 21.65
N SER A 80 13.98 -10.21 22.59
CA SER A 80 13.76 -9.05 23.46
C SER A 80 13.72 -7.74 22.65
N GLY A 81 14.58 -7.60 21.65
CA GLY A 81 14.56 -6.48 20.70
C GLY A 81 13.27 -6.42 19.89
N ALA A 82 12.81 -7.58 19.39
CA ALA A 82 11.55 -7.69 18.68
C ALA A 82 10.36 -7.30 19.56
N VAL A 83 10.30 -7.79 20.82
CA VAL A 83 9.24 -7.43 21.78
C VAL A 83 9.24 -5.93 22.07
N ALA A 84 10.41 -5.34 22.29
CA ALA A 84 10.54 -3.90 22.54
C ALA A 84 10.08 -3.07 21.32
N ALA A 85 10.43 -3.48 20.09
CA ALA A 85 9.99 -2.82 18.88
C ALA A 85 8.47 -2.94 18.69
N MET A 86 7.90 -4.13 18.95
CA MET A 86 6.47 -4.39 18.81
C MET A 86 5.61 -3.78 19.90
N GLY A 87 6.19 -3.31 21.02
CA GLY A 87 5.46 -2.59 22.07
C GLY A 87 4.73 -1.34 21.57
N GLY A 88 5.21 -0.72 20.49
CA GLY A 88 4.54 0.40 19.81
C GLY A 88 3.58 0.02 18.68
N PHE A 89 3.53 -1.25 18.30
CA PHE A 89 2.79 -1.71 17.12
C PHE A 89 1.31 -1.34 17.17
N LYS A 90 0.65 -1.59 18.30
CA LYS A 90 -0.77 -1.27 18.46
C LYS A 90 -1.06 0.21 18.17
N ALA A 91 -0.25 1.12 18.69
CA ALA A 91 -0.44 2.55 18.48
C ALA A 91 -0.22 2.98 17.02
N VAL A 92 0.71 2.33 16.31
CA VAL A 92 0.94 2.54 14.87
C VAL A 92 -0.23 1.96 14.07
N TRP A 93 -0.69 0.77 14.45
CA TRP A 93 -1.83 0.11 13.80
C TRP A 93 -3.13 0.91 13.96
N ASP A 94 -3.45 1.39 15.15
CA ASP A 94 -4.65 2.17 15.44
C ASP A 94 -4.74 3.45 14.58
N LYS A 95 -3.59 4.01 14.17
CA LYS A 95 -3.52 5.16 13.25
C LYS A 95 -3.61 4.74 11.77
N ALA A 96 -3.04 3.61 11.43
CA ALA A 96 -2.98 3.12 10.05
C ALA A 96 -4.30 2.45 9.61
N ALA A 97 -4.94 1.70 10.51
CA ALA A 97 -6.13 0.91 10.23
C ALA A 97 -7.29 1.71 9.59
N PRO A 98 -7.67 2.90 10.08
CA PRO A 98 -8.75 3.69 9.47
C PRO A 98 -8.43 4.17 8.05
N VAL A 99 -7.15 4.30 7.70
CA VAL A 99 -6.71 4.66 6.33
C VAL A 99 -6.67 3.43 5.43
N ILE A 100 -6.19 2.30 5.96
CA ILE A 100 -6.06 1.05 5.21
C ILE A 100 -7.43 0.43 4.92
N GLN A 101 -8.34 0.44 5.89
CA GLN A 101 -9.63 -0.23 5.81
C GLN A 101 -10.43 0.09 4.54
N PRO A 102 -10.72 1.36 4.18
CA PRO A 102 -11.51 1.68 3.00
C PRO A 102 -10.80 1.35 1.69
N LEU A 103 -9.47 1.27 1.69
CA LEU A 103 -8.64 1.05 0.51
C LEU A 103 -8.26 -0.44 0.33
N ALA A 104 -8.32 -1.23 1.38
CA ALA A 104 -8.01 -2.66 1.35
C ALA A 104 -9.17 -3.51 0.80
N GLY A 105 -10.40 -2.99 0.79
CA GLY A 105 -11.57 -3.69 0.28
C GLY A 105 -11.74 -5.09 0.89
N ASP A 106 -11.91 -6.09 0.02
CA ASP A 106 -12.10 -7.50 0.42
C ASP A 106 -10.90 -8.11 1.17
N LYS A 107 -9.73 -7.49 1.10
CA LYS A 107 -8.54 -7.95 1.84
C LYS A 107 -8.54 -7.50 3.30
N TRP A 108 -9.37 -6.53 3.65
CA TRP A 108 -9.39 -5.96 5.00
C TRP A 108 -9.62 -6.98 6.12
N PRO A 109 -10.58 -7.92 6.05
CA PRO A 109 -10.80 -8.89 7.11
C PRO A 109 -9.57 -9.72 7.43
N MET A 110 -8.85 -10.15 6.39
CA MET A 110 -7.60 -10.93 6.54
C MET A 110 -6.49 -10.09 7.16
N ILE A 111 -6.30 -8.86 6.70
CA ILE A 111 -5.30 -7.93 7.22
C ILE A 111 -5.56 -7.60 8.68
N ASN A 112 -6.81 -7.28 9.02
CA ASN A 112 -7.21 -6.96 10.38
C ASN A 112 -7.05 -8.16 11.33
N THR A 113 -7.39 -9.37 10.87
CA THR A 113 -7.19 -10.61 11.66
C THR A 113 -5.70 -10.84 11.91
N SER A 114 -4.85 -10.68 10.89
CA SER A 114 -3.39 -10.83 11.04
C SER A 114 -2.81 -9.77 11.97
N ALA A 115 -3.27 -8.53 11.90
CA ALA A 115 -2.84 -7.47 12.81
C ALA A 115 -3.24 -7.75 14.27
N ASN A 116 -4.45 -8.23 14.50
CA ASN A 116 -4.89 -8.62 15.83
C ASN A 116 -4.10 -9.82 16.36
N LEU A 117 -3.71 -10.75 15.50
CA LEU A 117 -2.82 -11.86 15.87
C LEU A 117 -1.46 -11.34 16.33
N VAL A 118 -0.87 -10.40 15.60
CA VAL A 118 0.37 -9.73 16.00
C VAL A 118 0.19 -9.05 17.35
N ILE A 119 -0.84 -8.22 17.52
CA ILE A 119 -1.12 -7.55 18.80
C ILE A 119 -1.24 -8.57 19.93
N SER A 120 -2.04 -9.61 19.76
CA SER A 120 -2.25 -10.62 20.81
C SER A 120 -1.00 -11.44 21.14
N THR A 121 -0.11 -11.59 20.17
CA THR A 121 1.16 -12.32 20.36
C THR A 121 2.13 -11.53 21.21
N PHE A 122 2.17 -10.21 21.08
CA PHE A 122 3.12 -9.34 21.76
C PHE A 122 2.54 -8.60 22.98
N ASP A 123 1.22 -8.54 23.14
CA ASP A 123 0.56 -7.78 24.23
C ASP A 123 0.49 -8.53 25.57
N LYS A 124 0.80 -9.82 25.60
CA LYS A 124 0.63 -10.66 26.79
C LYS A 124 1.67 -10.50 27.89
N GLY A 125 2.59 -9.53 27.76
CA GLY A 125 3.63 -9.28 28.76
C GLY A 125 4.63 -10.43 29.00
N ALA A 126 4.43 -11.57 28.32
CA ALA A 126 5.34 -12.69 28.27
C ALA A 126 6.12 -12.64 26.95
N THR A 127 7.37 -13.08 26.99
CA THR A 127 8.18 -13.26 25.78
C THR A 127 7.49 -14.31 24.89
N PRO A 128 7.03 -13.96 23.68
CA PRO A 128 6.37 -14.91 22.80
C PRO A 128 7.38 -15.97 22.32
N ASP A 129 6.88 -17.13 21.89
CA ASP A 129 7.70 -18.08 21.17
C ASP A 129 8.18 -17.48 19.84
N ALA A 130 9.47 -17.66 19.50
CA ALA A 130 10.08 -17.07 18.33
C ALA A 130 9.39 -17.51 17.01
N GLY A 131 8.94 -18.77 16.95
CA GLY A 131 8.23 -19.30 15.79
C GLY A 131 6.83 -18.68 15.65
N ALA A 132 6.09 -18.56 16.77
CA ALA A 132 4.78 -17.92 16.78
C ALA A 132 4.87 -16.44 16.44
N ALA A 133 5.85 -15.73 17.00
CA ALA A 133 6.11 -14.32 16.72
C ALA A 133 6.48 -14.08 15.24
N GLY A 134 7.40 -14.89 14.70
CA GLY A 134 7.79 -14.84 13.29
C GLY A 134 6.62 -15.11 12.34
N SER A 135 5.80 -16.11 12.63
CA SER A 135 4.63 -16.47 11.83
C SER A 135 3.57 -15.36 11.83
N ALA A 136 3.30 -14.75 12.99
CA ALA A 136 2.34 -13.66 13.10
C ALA A 136 2.81 -12.43 12.30
N ILE A 137 4.08 -12.05 12.40
CA ILE A 137 4.68 -10.93 11.67
C ILE A 137 4.64 -11.18 10.16
N SER A 138 5.15 -12.34 9.70
CA SER A 138 5.18 -12.69 8.26
C SER A 138 3.77 -12.77 7.67
N GLY A 139 2.80 -13.28 8.45
CA GLY A 139 1.39 -13.36 8.07
C GLY A 139 0.73 -12.00 7.83
N LEU A 140 1.28 -10.91 8.39
CA LEU A 140 0.79 -9.55 8.16
C LEU A 140 1.60 -8.82 7.09
N ILE A 141 2.90 -9.07 6.97
CA ILE A 141 3.77 -8.44 5.96
C ILE A 141 3.28 -8.74 4.55
N GLY A 142 2.94 -10.00 4.24
CA GLY A 142 2.50 -10.42 2.91
C GLY A 142 1.29 -9.63 2.41
N PRO A 143 0.15 -9.66 3.12
CA PRO A 143 -1.05 -8.91 2.73
C PRO A 143 -0.83 -7.39 2.62
N LEU A 144 -0.05 -6.78 3.53
CA LEU A 144 0.26 -5.35 3.48
C LEU A 144 1.15 -4.98 2.30
N SER A 145 2.17 -5.80 1.99
CA SER A 145 3.03 -5.61 0.81
C SER A 145 2.23 -5.73 -0.47
N GLY A 146 1.27 -6.66 -0.53
CA GLY A 146 0.36 -6.83 -1.65
C GLY A 146 -0.56 -5.62 -1.89
N LEU A 147 -0.87 -4.80 -0.87
CA LEU A 147 -1.60 -3.54 -1.05
C LEU A 147 -0.76 -2.47 -1.75
N LEU A 148 0.57 -2.52 -1.60
CA LEU A 148 1.51 -1.60 -2.23
C LEU A 148 1.99 -2.10 -3.61
N GLY A 149 1.48 -3.25 -4.09
CA GLY A 149 1.88 -3.83 -5.37
C GLY A 149 3.31 -4.40 -5.37
N LYS A 150 3.79 -4.83 -4.21
CA LYS A 150 5.12 -5.44 -4.03
C LYS A 150 5.00 -6.93 -3.82
#